data_36094e98998944f7167851beca91ee8a
#
_entry.id   36094e98998944f7167851beca91ee8a
#
_cell.length_a   1.000
_cell.length_b   1.000
_cell.length_c   1.000
_cell.angle_alpha   90.00
_cell.angle_beta   90.00
_cell.angle_gamma   90.00
#
_symmetry.space_group_name_H-M   'P 1'
#
loop_
_entity.id
_entity.type
_entity.pdbx_description
1 polymer ?
#
loop_
_entity_poly.entity_id
_entity_poly.type
_entity_poly.pdbx_seq_one_letter_code
_entity_poly.pdbx_strand_id
1 'polypeptide(L)'
;MSRSREATEPTTDSDVPSVAAVFGVDDSVPYETERTVQRYLSQETRHNVLQVLLGHPSHLASTTEIAYYVPRSRSAVSDQLADLADHEILTQYHHESNEDARDVPADFWGLTVFGVSLLAEYNYLRGLPVLRAVHDATHKTETVKRHEECPRPVLPSAVEEAFDGDERDAADVPGDDTTLADLREETFYADAAPADPSALNGGADGDRTLDELF
;
A
#
# COMPACT_ATOMS: atom_id res chain seq x y z
N MET A 1 -39.15 -22.78 40.21
CA MET A 1 -39.19 -22.04 38.92
C MET A 1 -37.74 -21.75 38.53
N SER A 2 -37.14 -22.69 37.85
CA SER A 2 -35.75 -22.59 37.35
C SER A 2 -35.76 -21.93 35.97
N ARG A 3 -35.13 -20.77 35.85
CA ARG A 3 -34.83 -20.16 34.55
C ARG A 3 -33.54 -20.74 34.02
N SER A 4 -33.67 -21.56 33.01
CA SER A 4 -32.54 -21.99 32.18
C SER A 4 -31.90 -20.76 31.52
N ARG A 5 -30.63 -20.55 31.80
CA ARG A 5 -29.78 -19.59 31.09
C ARG A 5 -29.43 -20.24 29.73
N GLU A 6 -30.01 -19.73 28.69
CA GLU A 6 -29.61 -20.02 27.32
C GLU A 6 -28.17 -19.53 27.16
N ALA A 7 -27.25 -20.46 26.96
CA ALA A 7 -25.88 -20.16 26.59
C ALA A 7 -25.93 -19.67 25.13
N THR A 8 -25.64 -18.39 24.93
CA THR A 8 -25.35 -17.85 23.62
C THR A 8 -24.08 -18.52 23.12
N GLU A 9 -24.20 -19.35 22.10
CA GLU A 9 -23.05 -19.91 21.38
C GLU A 9 -22.19 -18.78 20.81
N PRO A 10 -20.85 -18.88 20.87
CA PRO A 10 -20.01 -17.91 20.21
C PRO A 10 -20.22 -18.06 18.70
N THR A 11 -20.67 -17.00 18.07
CA THR A 11 -20.76 -16.90 16.60
C THR A 11 -19.35 -17.00 16.05
N THR A 12 -19.00 -18.21 15.64
CA THR A 12 -17.77 -18.53 14.92
C THR A 12 -18.07 -18.26 13.45
N ASP A 13 -17.29 -17.45 12.87
CA ASP A 13 -16.83 -17.41 11.48
C ASP A 13 -16.95 -16.02 10.86
N SER A 14 -15.76 -15.46 10.61
CA SER A 14 -15.35 -14.49 9.61
C SER A 14 -16.40 -13.47 9.18
N ASP A 15 -16.54 -12.41 9.96
CA ASP A 15 -17.30 -11.22 9.55
C ASP A 15 -16.44 -10.27 8.70
N VAL A 16 -15.48 -10.84 7.92
CA VAL A 16 -14.69 -10.08 6.96
C VAL A 16 -15.55 -9.96 5.69
N PRO A 17 -15.89 -8.74 5.25
CA PRO A 17 -16.73 -8.56 4.07
C PRO A 17 -16.03 -9.09 2.82
N SER A 18 -16.82 -9.55 1.83
CA SER A 18 -16.24 -9.94 0.55
C SER A 18 -15.78 -8.71 -0.24
N VAL A 19 -14.72 -8.84 -1.01
CA VAL A 19 -14.19 -7.76 -1.86
C VAL A 19 -15.27 -7.21 -2.80
N ALA A 20 -16.06 -8.08 -3.43
CA ALA A 20 -17.15 -7.67 -4.31
C ALA A 20 -18.21 -6.83 -3.59
N ALA A 21 -18.54 -7.16 -2.33
CA ALA A 21 -19.50 -6.40 -1.54
C ALA A 21 -18.97 -5.01 -1.21
N VAL A 22 -17.71 -4.89 -0.79
CA VAL A 22 -17.07 -3.61 -0.43
C VAL A 22 -16.99 -2.68 -1.65
N PHE A 23 -16.66 -3.23 -2.82
CA PHE A 23 -16.50 -2.45 -4.04
C PHE A 23 -17.79 -2.32 -4.87
N GLY A 24 -18.89 -2.96 -4.44
CA GLY A 24 -20.18 -2.91 -5.13
C GLY A 24 -20.14 -3.50 -6.55
N VAL A 25 -19.34 -4.55 -6.75
CA VAL A 25 -19.09 -5.17 -8.06
C VAL A 25 -19.93 -6.44 -8.20
N ASP A 26 -20.34 -6.75 -9.43
CA ASP A 26 -21.03 -8.00 -9.75
C ASP A 26 -20.01 -9.11 -10.04
N ASP A 27 -19.84 -10.04 -9.12
CA ASP A 27 -18.96 -11.22 -9.26
C ASP A 27 -19.32 -12.15 -10.42
N SER A 28 -20.50 -11.97 -11.03
CA SER A 28 -20.88 -12.76 -12.21
C SER A 28 -20.12 -12.35 -13.48
N VAL A 29 -19.50 -11.17 -13.48
CA VAL A 29 -18.74 -10.65 -14.63
C VAL A 29 -17.26 -11.00 -14.45
N PRO A 30 -16.68 -11.85 -15.34
CA PRO A 30 -15.29 -12.26 -15.21
C PRO A 30 -14.30 -11.08 -15.14
N TYR A 31 -13.40 -11.11 -14.18
CA TYR A 31 -12.35 -10.12 -13.94
C TYR A 31 -12.84 -8.69 -13.62
N GLU A 32 -14.13 -8.47 -13.34
CA GLU A 32 -14.63 -7.13 -13.03
C GLU A 32 -14.15 -6.67 -11.66
N THR A 33 -14.21 -7.55 -10.67
CA THR A 33 -13.72 -7.31 -9.31
C THR A 33 -12.24 -6.96 -9.33
N GLU A 34 -11.39 -7.77 -9.96
CA GLU A 34 -9.95 -7.55 -10.06
C GLU A 34 -9.61 -6.22 -10.75
N ARG A 35 -10.27 -5.93 -11.87
CA ARG A 35 -10.05 -4.66 -12.59
C ARG A 35 -10.48 -3.44 -11.77
N THR A 36 -11.57 -3.56 -11.02
CA THR A 36 -12.07 -2.47 -10.20
C THR A 36 -11.13 -2.21 -9.02
N VAL A 37 -10.73 -3.25 -8.31
CA VAL A 37 -9.78 -3.16 -7.20
C VAL A 37 -8.42 -2.64 -7.67
N GLN A 38 -7.86 -3.17 -8.75
CA GLN A 38 -6.58 -2.70 -9.28
C GLN A 38 -6.64 -1.23 -9.67
N ARG A 39 -7.70 -0.78 -10.36
CA ARG A 39 -7.91 0.63 -10.69
C ARG A 39 -8.02 1.47 -9.44
N TYR A 40 -8.73 1.00 -8.43
CA TYR A 40 -8.88 1.68 -7.16
C TYR A 40 -7.54 1.82 -6.43
N LEU A 41 -6.80 0.74 -6.24
CA LEU A 41 -5.52 0.73 -5.54
C LEU A 41 -4.42 1.50 -6.29
N SER A 42 -4.46 1.57 -7.62
CA SER A 42 -3.45 2.23 -8.45
C SER A 42 -3.59 3.75 -8.52
N GLN A 43 -4.62 4.35 -7.91
CA GLN A 43 -4.74 5.80 -7.84
C GLN A 43 -3.53 6.36 -7.06
N GLU A 44 -2.77 7.26 -7.66
CA GLU A 44 -1.43 7.69 -7.21
C GLU A 44 -1.38 8.09 -5.73
N THR A 45 -2.28 8.97 -5.28
CA THR A 45 -2.25 9.44 -3.88
C THR A 45 -2.60 8.32 -2.92
N ARG A 46 -3.59 7.49 -3.26
CA ARG A 46 -4.02 6.33 -2.48
C ARG A 46 -2.90 5.30 -2.38
N HIS A 47 -2.29 4.97 -3.50
CA HIS A 47 -1.15 4.07 -3.57
C HIS A 47 -0.01 4.54 -2.64
N ASN A 48 0.34 5.83 -2.70
CA ASN A 48 1.37 6.40 -1.84
C ASN A 48 0.99 6.35 -0.35
N VAL A 49 -0.27 6.62 0.00
CA VAL A 49 -0.77 6.48 1.39
C VAL A 49 -0.59 5.06 1.90
N LEU A 50 -0.99 4.06 1.11
CA LEU A 50 -0.83 2.65 1.47
C LEU A 50 0.65 2.27 1.63
N GLN A 51 1.52 2.72 0.72
CA GLN A 51 2.97 2.47 0.83
C GLN A 51 3.58 3.07 2.10
N VAL A 52 3.16 4.27 2.51
CA VAL A 52 3.62 4.90 3.77
C VAL A 52 3.21 4.05 4.97
N LEU A 53 1.96 3.61 5.03
CA LEU A 53 1.46 2.77 6.13
C LEU A 53 2.16 1.41 6.18
N LEU A 54 2.36 0.78 5.03
CA LEU A 54 3.08 -0.49 4.93
C LEU A 54 4.57 -0.35 5.32
N GLY A 55 5.21 0.72 4.91
CA GLY A 55 6.62 0.99 5.24
C GLY A 55 6.85 1.45 6.67
N HIS A 56 5.81 1.93 7.38
CA HIS A 56 5.95 2.40 8.74
C HIS A 56 6.20 1.22 9.71
N PRO A 57 7.18 1.30 10.64
CA PRO A 57 7.55 0.19 11.54
C PRO A 57 6.39 -0.38 12.37
N SER A 58 5.44 0.47 12.78
CA SER A 58 4.26 0.05 13.55
C SER A 58 3.01 -0.17 12.70
N HIS A 59 3.07 0.01 11.38
CA HIS A 59 1.92 0.03 10.47
C HIS A 59 0.79 1.00 10.88
N LEU A 60 1.14 1.98 11.71
CA LEU A 60 0.29 3.06 12.20
C LEU A 60 0.94 4.41 11.93
N ALA A 61 0.23 5.34 11.32
CA ALA A 61 0.73 6.68 11.08
C ALA A 61 -0.34 7.75 11.28
N SER A 62 0.02 8.89 11.83
CA SER A 62 -0.87 10.05 11.90
C SER A 62 -1.05 10.69 10.52
N THR A 63 -2.14 11.43 10.33
CA THR A 63 -2.35 12.20 9.10
C THR A 63 -1.18 13.13 8.77
N THR A 64 -0.48 13.66 9.78
CA THR A 64 0.67 14.54 9.58
C THR A 64 1.88 13.79 9.04
N GLU A 65 2.15 12.60 9.57
CA GLU A 65 3.22 11.72 9.06
C GLU A 65 2.94 11.31 7.62
N ILE A 66 1.73 10.84 7.33
CA ILE A 66 1.34 10.44 5.98
C ILE A 66 1.48 11.61 5.00
N ALA A 67 0.96 12.80 5.36
CA ALA A 67 1.06 13.99 4.52
C ALA A 67 2.50 14.50 4.32
N TYR A 68 3.43 14.11 5.17
CA TYR A 68 4.85 14.42 4.99
C TYR A 68 5.48 13.57 3.87
N TYR A 69 5.16 12.29 3.83
CA TYR A 69 5.73 11.37 2.85
C TYR A 69 5.03 11.44 1.48
N VAL A 70 3.74 11.75 1.46
CA VAL A 70 2.95 11.79 0.24
C VAL A 70 3.10 13.17 -0.42
N PRO A 71 3.56 13.29 -1.68
CA PRO A 71 3.81 14.58 -2.35
C PRO A 71 2.50 15.25 -2.81
N ARG A 72 1.55 15.41 -1.91
CA ARG A 72 0.22 16.01 -2.15
C ARG A 72 -0.19 16.91 -0.99
N SER A 73 -1.23 17.73 -1.19
CA SER A 73 -1.77 18.55 -0.11
C SER A 73 -2.36 17.69 1.01
N ARG A 74 -2.33 18.20 2.25
CA ARG A 74 -2.91 17.50 3.41
C ARG A 74 -4.40 17.18 3.21
N SER A 75 -5.16 18.07 2.55
CA SER A 75 -6.58 17.80 2.24
C SER A 75 -6.73 16.62 1.30
N ALA A 76 -5.92 16.55 0.22
CA ALA A 76 -5.96 15.43 -0.71
C ALA A 76 -5.58 14.09 -0.02
N VAL A 77 -4.65 14.12 0.93
CA VAL A 77 -4.32 12.94 1.75
C VAL A 77 -5.51 12.58 2.64
N SER A 78 -6.12 13.55 3.33
CA SER A 78 -7.28 13.30 4.20
C SER A 78 -8.48 12.74 3.43
N ASP A 79 -8.73 13.23 2.20
CA ASP A 79 -9.80 12.72 1.33
C ASP A 79 -9.55 11.24 0.96
N GLN A 80 -8.29 10.86 0.69
CA GLN A 80 -7.95 9.47 0.40
C GLN A 80 -8.00 8.57 1.64
N LEU A 81 -7.64 9.08 2.82
CA LEU A 81 -7.78 8.34 4.06
C LEU A 81 -9.26 8.05 4.38
N ALA A 82 -10.14 9.03 4.18
CA ALA A 82 -11.59 8.83 4.33
C ALA A 82 -12.14 7.81 3.33
N ASP A 83 -11.76 7.94 2.05
CA ASP A 83 -12.19 7.01 1.00
C ASP A 83 -11.70 5.57 1.25
N LEU A 84 -10.46 5.39 1.73
CA LEU A 84 -9.94 4.09 2.14
C LEU A 84 -10.68 3.51 3.36
N ALA A 85 -11.13 4.38 4.28
CA ALA A 85 -11.93 3.96 5.43
C ALA A 85 -13.37 3.58 5.03
N ASP A 86 -13.98 4.31 4.10
CA ASP A 86 -15.30 3.98 3.53
C ASP A 86 -15.30 2.62 2.82
N HIS A 87 -14.15 2.19 2.29
CA HIS A 87 -13.94 0.85 1.72
C HIS A 87 -13.38 -0.17 2.73
N GLU A 88 -13.47 0.12 4.01
CA GLU A 88 -13.03 -0.78 5.10
C GLU A 88 -11.56 -1.23 5.04
N ILE A 89 -10.73 -0.58 4.21
CA ILE A 89 -9.30 -0.89 4.06
C ILE A 89 -8.50 -0.32 5.22
N LEU A 90 -8.84 0.91 5.64
CA LEU A 90 -8.23 1.59 6.78
C LEU A 90 -9.23 1.84 7.90
N THR A 91 -8.70 2.01 9.10
CA THR A 91 -9.46 2.54 10.25
C THR A 91 -8.58 3.45 11.09
N GLN A 92 -9.22 4.24 11.96
CA GLN A 92 -8.51 5.03 12.95
C GLN A 92 -8.35 4.26 14.26
N TYR A 93 -7.15 4.30 14.78
CA TYR A 93 -6.78 3.78 16.10
C TYR A 93 -6.49 4.95 17.03
N HIS A 94 -7.12 4.98 18.18
CA HIS A 94 -7.00 6.06 19.15
C HIS A 94 -6.08 5.68 20.31
N HIS A 95 -5.24 6.63 20.77
CA HIS A 95 -4.37 6.47 21.93
C HIS A 95 -4.70 7.50 22.99
N GLU A 96 -5.45 7.10 24.03
CA GLU A 96 -5.99 7.97 25.08
C GLU A 96 -4.94 8.85 25.78
N SER A 97 -3.75 8.33 26.05
CA SER A 97 -2.72 9.11 26.78
C SER A 97 -2.15 10.28 25.96
N ASN A 98 -2.43 10.35 24.67
CA ASN A 98 -2.00 11.43 23.81
C ASN A 98 -3.02 12.57 23.71
N GLU A 99 -4.27 12.41 24.19
CA GLU A 99 -5.32 13.43 24.08
C GLU A 99 -4.93 14.77 24.70
N ASP A 100 -4.31 14.72 25.89
CA ASP A 100 -3.87 15.91 26.63
C ASP A 100 -2.44 16.34 26.27
N ALA A 101 -1.74 15.57 25.43
CA ALA A 101 -0.35 15.84 25.09
C ALA A 101 -0.26 16.86 23.95
N ARG A 102 0.53 17.91 24.17
CA ARG A 102 0.70 18.97 23.18
C ARG A 102 1.59 18.50 22.03
N ASP A 103 1.19 18.79 20.81
CA ASP A 103 1.98 18.55 19.59
C ASP A 103 2.28 17.07 19.28
N VAL A 104 1.45 16.14 19.78
CA VAL A 104 1.47 14.72 19.41
C VAL A 104 0.07 14.26 18.97
N PRO A 105 -0.04 13.33 18.01
CA PRO A 105 -1.33 12.85 17.59
C PRO A 105 -1.93 11.86 18.60
N ALA A 106 -3.24 11.92 18.79
CA ALA A 106 -4.00 10.89 19.50
C ALA A 106 -4.56 9.83 18.53
N ASP A 107 -4.82 10.22 17.28
CA ASP A 107 -5.41 9.38 16.26
C ASP A 107 -4.37 8.95 15.21
N PHE A 108 -4.37 7.67 14.90
CA PHE A 108 -3.49 7.04 13.93
C PHE A 108 -4.31 6.23 12.93
N TRP A 109 -3.92 6.28 11.68
CA TRP A 109 -4.45 5.44 10.64
C TRP A 109 -3.67 4.14 10.54
N GLY A 110 -4.38 3.04 10.35
CA GLY A 110 -3.80 1.72 10.14
C GLY A 110 -4.73 0.84 9.32
N LEU A 111 -4.21 -0.29 8.85
CA LEU A 111 -4.97 -1.26 8.09
C LEU A 111 -5.95 -2.02 8.98
N THR A 112 -7.08 -2.42 8.41
CA THR A 112 -7.99 -3.42 8.98
C THR A 112 -7.54 -4.83 8.59
N VAL A 113 -8.15 -5.88 9.16
CA VAL A 113 -7.91 -7.27 8.71
C VAL A 113 -8.27 -7.43 7.24
N PHE A 114 -9.42 -6.87 6.82
CA PHE A 114 -9.81 -6.84 5.41
C PHE A 114 -8.77 -6.14 4.54
N GLY A 115 -8.28 -4.98 4.99
CA GLY A 115 -7.26 -4.21 4.27
C GLY A 115 -5.95 -4.97 4.09
N VAL A 116 -5.46 -5.66 5.13
CA VAL A 116 -4.25 -6.50 5.02
C VAL A 116 -4.47 -7.64 4.04
N SER A 117 -5.59 -8.38 4.16
CA SER A 117 -5.92 -9.49 3.27
C SER A 117 -6.04 -9.06 1.81
N LEU A 118 -6.70 -7.92 1.55
CA LEU A 118 -6.80 -7.34 0.22
C LEU A 118 -5.43 -6.99 -0.36
N LEU A 119 -4.59 -6.31 0.43
CA LEU A 119 -3.25 -5.91 -0.02
C LEU A 119 -2.32 -7.11 -0.24
N ALA A 120 -2.47 -8.18 0.54
CA ALA A 120 -1.78 -9.45 0.34
C ALA A 120 -2.16 -10.08 -1.00
N GLU A 121 -3.46 -10.22 -1.28
CA GLU A 121 -3.99 -10.76 -2.54
C GLU A 121 -3.46 -10.01 -3.77
N TYR A 122 -3.35 -8.68 -3.67
CA TYR A 122 -2.82 -7.84 -4.76
C TYR A 122 -1.30 -7.62 -4.69
N ASN A 123 -0.57 -8.44 -3.92
CA ASN A 123 0.89 -8.48 -3.82
C ASN A 123 1.57 -7.19 -3.28
N TYR A 124 0.86 -6.33 -2.59
CA TYR A 124 1.45 -5.13 -1.97
C TYR A 124 2.43 -5.47 -0.85
N LEU A 125 2.20 -6.55 -0.10
CA LEU A 125 3.02 -6.93 1.05
C LEU A 125 4.41 -7.45 0.64
N ARG A 126 4.58 -7.94 -0.58
CA ARG A 126 5.91 -8.35 -1.09
C ARG A 126 6.94 -7.22 -1.10
N GLY A 127 6.49 -5.98 -1.14
CA GLY A 127 7.35 -4.80 -1.12
C GLY A 127 7.76 -4.33 0.27
N LEU A 128 7.28 -4.93 1.37
CA LEU A 128 7.50 -4.47 2.74
C LEU A 128 8.96 -4.17 3.09
N PRO A 129 9.94 -5.05 2.81
CA PRO A 129 11.34 -4.76 3.15
C PRO A 129 11.86 -3.51 2.45
N VAL A 130 11.47 -3.29 1.19
CA VAL A 130 11.88 -2.11 0.41
C VAL A 130 11.20 -0.85 0.95
N LEU A 131 9.91 -0.92 1.26
CA LEU A 131 9.15 0.21 1.82
C LEU A 131 9.69 0.63 3.19
N ARG A 132 10.03 -0.32 4.05
CA ARG A 132 10.68 -0.07 5.35
C ARG A 132 12.04 0.61 5.15
N ALA A 133 12.87 0.11 4.24
CA ALA A 133 14.17 0.71 3.94
C ALA A 133 14.04 2.15 3.39
N VAL A 134 13.04 2.42 2.55
CA VAL A 134 12.75 3.78 2.06
C VAL A 134 12.29 4.69 3.19
N HIS A 135 11.40 4.22 4.05
CA HIS A 135 10.93 4.96 5.22
C HIS A 135 12.09 5.35 6.15
N ASP A 136 12.99 4.39 6.44
CA ASP A 136 14.13 4.60 7.34
C ASP A 136 15.19 5.54 6.73
N ALA A 137 15.40 5.47 5.42
CA ALA A 137 16.35 6.31 4.70
C ALA A 137 15.83 7.74 4.46
N THR A 138 14.54 7.99 4.63
CA THR A 138 13.95 9.32 4.40
C THR A 138 14.34 10.29 5.50
N HIS A 139 14.86 11.46 5.11
CA HIS A 139 15.11 12.53 6.07
C HIS A 139 13.81 13.03 6.70
N LYS A 140 13.74 13.09 8.01
CA LYS A 140 12.51 13.45 8.74
C LYS A 140 12.66 14.80 9.44
N THR A 141 11.60 15.61 9.42
CA THR A 141 11.55 16.85 10.21
C THR A 141 11.38 16.54 11.70
N GLU A 142 11.72 17.48 12.57
CA GLU A 142 11.55 17.32 14.02
C GLU A 142 10.09 17.04 14.44
N THR A 143 9.12 17.56 13.68
CA THR A 143 7.70 17.28 13.91
C THR A 143 7.37 15.84 13.60
N VAL A 144 7.84 15.32 12.46
CA VAL A 144 7.61 13.91 12.06
C VAL A 144 8.29 12.95 13.04
N LYS A 145 9.55 13.23 13.42
CA LYS A 145 10.25 12.41 14.43
C LYS A 145 9.48 12.35 15.74
N ARG A 146 9.00 13.50 16.24
CA ARG A 146 8.20 13.56 17.47
C ARG A 146 6.91 12.72 17.35
N HIS A 147 6.25 12.75 16.19
CA HIS A 147 5.07 11.93 15.94
C HIS A 147 5.44 10.45 15.89
N GLU A 148 6.55 10.07 15.26
CA GLU A 148 7.00 8.67 15.20
C GLU A 148 7.44 8.12 16.57
N GLU A 149 7.99 8.96 17.43
CA GLU A 149 8.46 8.60 18.78
C GLU A 149 7.34 8.59 19.84
N CYS A 150 6.16 9.16 19.55
CA CYS A 150 5.07 9.21 20.53
C CYS A 150 4.45 7.82 20.76
N PRO A 151 3.81 7.60 21.93
CA PRO A 151 3.05 6.38 22.18
C PRO A 151 2.00 6.13 21.12
N ARG A 152 1.85 4.87 20.71
CA ARG A 152 0.89 4.45 19.68
C ARG A 152 -0.05 3.39 20.24
N PRO A 153 -1.27 3.29 19.71
CA PRO A 153 -2.15 2.18 20.02
C PRO A 153 -1.52 0.86 19.56
N VAL A 154 -1.85 -0.22 20.23
CA VAL A 154 -1.49 -1.56 19.81
C VAL A 154 -2.47 -2.00 18.72
N LEU A 155 -1.97 -2.56 17.63
CA LEU A 155 -2.81 -3.16 16.61
C LEU A 155 -3.58 -4.35 17.20
N PRO A 156 -4.82 -4.61 16.76
CA PRO A 156 -5.51 -5.84 17.10
C PRO A 156 -4.69 -7.06 16.67
N SER A 157 -4.66 -8.11 17.50
CA SER A 157 -3.91 -9.34 17.18
C SER A 157 -4.28 -9.95 15.83
N ALA A 158 -5.55 -9.86 15.44
CA ALA A 158 -6.00 -10.34 14.13
C ALA A 158 -5.36 -9.58 12.95
N VAL A 159 -5.03 -8.29 13.12
CA VAL A 159 -4.32 -7.50 12.10
C VAL A 159 -2.84 -7.88 12.08
N GLU A 160 -2.20 -8.04 13.25
CA GLU A 160 -0.81 -8.49 13.35
C GLU A 160 -0.64 -9.90 12.76
N GLU A 161 -1.53 -10.83 13.09
CA GLU A 161 -1.53 -12.18 12.53
C GLU A 161 -1.71 -12.21 11.00
N ALA A 162 -2.51 -11.30 10.45
CA ALA A 162 -2.71 -11.17 9.01
C ALA A 162 -1.42 -10.70 8.30
N PHE A 163 -0.64 -9.81 8.90
CA PHE A 163 0.69 -9.44 8.39
C PHE A 163 1.68 -10.59 8.47
N ASP A 164 1.73 -11.30 9.61
CA ASP A 164 2.65 -12.41 9.85
C ASP A 164 2.37 -13.63 8.93
N GLY A 165 1.11 -13.84 8.57
CA GLY A 165 0.68 -14.92 7.68
C GLY A 165 1.32 -14.80 6.30
N ASP A 166 1.34 -13.61 5.73
CA ASP A 166 1.87 -13.35 4.39
C ASP A 166 3.42 -13.38 4.36
N GLU A 167 4.10 -12.95 5.44
CA GLU A 167 5.56 -13.05 5.53
C GLU A 167 6.05 -14.51 5.48
N ARG A 168 5.27 -15.47 5.99
CA ARG A 168 5.60 -16.91 5.94
C ARG A 168 5.43 -17.49 4.55
N ASP A 169 4.37 -17.11 3.83
CA ASP A 169 4.13 -17.57 2.47
C ASP A 169 5.16 -16.99 1.50
N ALA A 170 5.62 -15.75 1.74
CA ALA A 170 6.69 -15.12 0.97
C ALA A 170 8.07 -15.77 1.20
N ALA A 171 8.31 -16.34 2.38
CA ALA A 171 9.57 -17.00 2.73
C ALA A 171 9.69 -18.43 2.15
N ASP A 172 8.56 -19.06 1.75
CA ASP A 172 8.53 -20.41 1.17
C ASP A 172 8.60 -20.42 -0.38
N VAL A 173 8.80 -19.26 -1.01
CA VAL A 173 9.20 -19.22 -2.41
C VAL A 173 10.63 -19.75 -2.47
N PRO A 174 10.90 -20.87 -3.17
CA PRO A 174 12.26 -21.42 -3.28
C PRO A 174 13.17 -20.30 -3.76
N GLY A 175 14.12 -19.93 -2.90
CA GLY A 175 15.03 -18.83 -3.16
C GLY A 175 15.82 -19.15 -4.42
N ASP A 176 15.41 -18.53 -5.51
CA ASP A 176 16.37 -18.23 -6.56
C ASP A 176 17.26 -17.14 -5.95
N ASP A 177 18.51 -17.47 -5.68
CA ASP A 177 19.55 -16.55 -5.17
C ASP A 177 19.84 -15.40 -6.17
N THR A 178 18.90 -15.13 -7.06
CA THR A 178 18.95 -14.08 -8.07
C THR A 178 18.81 -12.72 -7.38
N THR A 179 19.92 -12.09 -7.11
CA THR A 179 19.95 -10.73 -6.58
C THR A 179 19.44 -9.74 -7.64
N LEU A 180 18.96 -8.57 -7.20
CA LEU A 180 18.60 -7.46 -8.12
C LEU A 180 19.75 -7.10 -9.08
N ALA A 181 20.99 -7.41 -8.74
CA ALA A 181 22.17 -7.26 -9.61
C ALA A 181 22.14 -8.30 -10.75
N ASP A 182 21.79 -9.54 -10.46
CA ASP A 182 21.71 -10.62 -11.44
C ASP A 182 20.57 -10.41 -12.44
N LEU A 183 19.38 -9.96 -11.95
CA LEU A 183 18.27 -9.57 -12.82
C LEU A 183 18.61 -8.39 -13.73
N ARG A 184 19.49 -7.50 -13.30
CA ARG A 184 19.91 -6.34 -14.07
C ARG A 184 20.88 -6.71 -15.20
N GLU A 185 21.71 -7.72 -15.02
CA GLU A 185 22.63 -8.21 -16.04
C GLU A 185 21.92 -9.07 -17.11
N GLU A 186 20.96 -9.92 -16.71
CA GLU A 186 20.27 -10.78 -17.66
C GLU A 186 19.23 -10.05 -18.53
N THR A 187 18.52 -9.03 -18.00
CA THR A 187 17.35 -8.47 -18.69
C THR A 187 17.68 -7.26 -19.57
N PHE A 188 18.79 -6.56 -19.34
CA PHE A 188 19.07 -5.30 -20.05
C PHE A 188 20.19 -5.37 -21.09
N TYR A 189 21.00 -6.43 -21.17
CA TYR A 189 22.15 -6.51 -22.07
C TYR A 189 22.19 -7.74 -22.98
N ALA A 190 21.22 -8.65 -22.89
CA ALA A 190 21.23 -9.89 -23.67
C ALA A 190 20.85 -9.71 -25.15
N ASP A 191 20.32 -8.56 -25.60
CA ASP A 191 19.83 -8.38 -26.97
C ASP A 191 20.12 -7.03 -27.61
N ALA A 192 21.07 -6.27 -27.09
CA ALA A 192 21.59 -5.10 -27.75
C ALA A 192 22.90 -5.50 -28.46
N ALA A 193 22.79 -6.15 -29.62
CA ALA A 193 23.88 -6.13 -30.60
C ALA A 193 24.24 -4.66 -30.85
N PRO A 194 25.56 -4.27 -30.86
CA PRO A 194 25.96 -2.90 -31.10
C PRO A 194 25.41 -2.50 -32.47
N ALA A 195 24.49 -1.55 -32.50
CA ALA A 195 24.03 -0.97 -33.77
C ALA A 195 25.25 -0.40 -34.49
N ASP A 196 25.52 -0.91 -35.67
CA ASP A 196 26.59 -0.44 -36.54
C ASP A 196 26.33 1.05 -36.83
N PRO A 197 27.19 1.98 -36.39
CA PRO A 197 27.02 3.40 -36.61
C PRO A 197 27.05 3.78 -38.10
N SER A 198 27.43 2.84 -38.99
CA SER A 198 27.47 3.05 -40.44
C SER A 198 26.06 2.98 -41.09
N ALA A 199 25.04 2.47 -40.39
CA ALA A 199 23.70 2.34 -40.95
C ALA A 199 22.87 3.65 -40.92
N LEU A 200 23.36 4.70 -40.25
CA LEU A 200 22.67 5.99 -40.13
C LEU A 200 23.06 7.03 -41.19
N ASN A 201 23.91 6.69 -42.16
CA ASN A 201 24.43 7.63 -43.13
C ASN A 201 24.01 7.34 -44.60
N GLY A 202 22.83 6.79 -44.80
CA GLY A 202 22.26 6.51 -46.13
C GLY A 202 20.86 7.08 -46.30
N GLY A 203 20.75 8.35 -46.73
CA GLY A 203 19.45 8.89 -47.12
C GLY A 203 19.29 10.39 -46.90
N ALA A 204 20.18 11.16 -47.48
CA ALA A 204 19.87 12.56 -47.81
C ALA A 204 19.05 12.53 -49.09
N ASP A 205 17.76 12.79 -49.03
CA ASP A 205 17.01 13.57 -50.02
C ASP A 205 15.52 13.65 -49.56
N GLY A 206 15.05 14.87 -49.41
CA GLY A 206 13.63 15.10 -49.10
C GLY A 206 13.44 16.35 -48.26
N ASP A 207 13.88 17.49 -48.82
CA ASP A 207 13.45 18.83 -48.42
C ASP A 207 11.92 18.90 -48.44
N ARG A 208 11.28 18.75 -47.28
CA ARG A 208 9.87 19.12 -47.04
C ARG A 208 9.86 20.19 -45.98
N THR A 209 9.62 21.39 -46.43
CA THR A 209 9.44 22.57 -45.58
C THR A 209 8.17 22.42 -44.73
N LEU A 210 8.28 22.86 -43.47
CA LEU A 210 7.24 22.82 -42.43
C LEU A 210 5.98 23.66 -42.75
N ASP A 211 5.91 24.32 -43.92
CA ASP A 211 4.80 25.19 -44.34
C ASP A 211 3.62 24.49 -45.04
N GLU A 212 3.63 23.17 -45.20
CA GLU A 212 2.55 22.41 -45.81
C GLU A 212 1.65 21.63 -44.86
N LEU A 213 1.72 21.88 -43.56
CA LEU A 213 0.96 21.16 -42.55
C LEU A 213 0.01 22.01 -41.69
N PHE A 214 -0.34 23.23 -42.16
CA PHE A 214 -1.43 24.03 -41.56
C PHE A 214 -2.39 24.58 -42.62
#